data_ca84cb3c47de791cec2936911093c376
#
_entry.id   ca84cb3c47de791cec2936911093c376
#
_cell.length_a   1.000
_cell.length_b   1.000
_cell.length_c   1.000
_cell.angle_alpha   90.00
_cell.angle_beta   90.00
_cell.angle_gamma   90.00
#
_symmetry.space_group_name_H-M   'P 1'
#
loop_
_entity.id
_entity.type
_entity.pdbx_description
1 polymer ?
#
loop_
_entity_poly.entity_id
_entity_poly.type
_entity_poly.pdbx_seq_one_letter_code
_entity_poly.pdbx_strand_id
1 'polypeptide(L)'
;ADRPDIAARFPTDDIFYAIRLEPYLVATGRAHTDLAPRFDALVEITQRTKRVLVHGDFSPKNLLIGHAGPVILDAECAWYGDPAFDLAFVLNHLLLKGAWQRQWRARYVDAFAALATAYLAHVAWEPRASCERRTAALLPGLMLARSDGKSPVEYLPDDAQRDEVRAFARG
;
A
#
# COMPACT_ATOMS: atom_id res chain seq x y z
N ALA A 1 0.02 17.69 -13.95
CA ALA A 1 0.44 16.65 -13.12
C ALA A 1 1.95 16.55 -12.92
N ASP A 2 2.78 16.80 -13.93
CA ASP A 2 4.24 16.80 -13.72
C ASP A 2 4.66 18.04 -12.92
N ARG A 3 5.25 17.82 -11.73
CA ARG A 3 5.66 18.86 -10.79
C ARG A 3 7.15 18.68 -10.44
N PRO A 4 8.05 19.05 -11.36
CA PRO A 4 9.50 18.90 -11.15
C PRO A 4 10.00 19.70 -9.94
N ASP A 5 9.32 20.80 -9.61
CA ASP A 5 9.59 21.60 -8.41
C ASP A 5 9.35 20.80 -7.11
N ILE A 6 8.32 19.98 -7.08
CA ILE A 6 8.05 19.07 -5.94
C ILE A 6 9.03 17.90 -5.96
N ALA A 7 9.27 17.29 -7.12
CA ALA A 7 10.22 16.18 -7.24
C ALA A 7 11.62 16.58 -6.71
N ALA A 8 12.08 17.80 -7.04
CA ALA A 8 13.37 18.32 -6.57
C ALA A 8 13.43 18.54 -5.05
N ARG A 9 12.29 18.76 -4.39
CA ARG A 9 12.20 18.93 -2.93
C ARG A 9 12.16 17.62 -2.15
N PHE A 10 11.88 16.51 -2.83
CA PHE A 10 11.78 15.17 -2.24
C PHE A 10 12.70 14.17 -2.96
N PRO A 11 14.04 14.37 -2.89
CA PRO A 11 15.01 13.42 -3.44
C PRO A 11 15.19 12.23 -2.49
N THR A 12 14.10 11.57 -2.15
CA THR A 12 13.99 10.56 -1.07
C THR A 12 13.85 9.14 -1.59
N ASP A 13 14.30 8.87 -2.83
CA ASP A 13 14.23 7.56 -3.46
C ASP A 13 14.89 6.46 -2.63
N ASP A 14 16.12 6.70 -2.16
CA ASP A 14 16.87 5.74 -1.35
C ASP A 14 16.20 5.49 0.00
N ILE A 15 15.64 6.55 0.61
CA ILE A 15 14.92 6.45 1.87
C ILE A 15 13.67 5.60 1.67
N PHE A 16 12.84 5.95 0.68
CA PHE A 16 11.63 5.18 0.37
C PHE A 16 11.94 3.70 0.07
N TYR A 17 12.99 3.44 -0.71
CA TYR A 17 13.44 2.08 -0.96
C TYR A 17 13.78 1.35 0.34
N ALA A 18 14.63 1.93 1.17
CA ALA A 18 15.13 1.31 2.40
C ALA A 18 14.04 1.02 3.43
N ILE A 19 13.02 1.90 3.55
CA ILE A 19 12.01 1.80 4.59
C ILE A 19 10.64 1.30 4.11
N ARG A 20 10.44 1.18 2.77
CA ARG A 20 9.18 0.69 2.19
C ARG A 20 9.39 -0.47 1.21
N LEU A 21 10.18 -0.32 0.18
CA LEU A 21 10.31 -1.39 -0.81
C LEU A 21 11.09 -2.60 -0.28
N GLU A 22 12.23 -2.35 0.37
CA GLU A 22 13.07 -3.44 0.89
C GLU A 22 12.32 -4.28 1.95
N PRO A 23 11.80 -3.71 3.06
CA PRO A 23 11.18 -4.52 4.11
C PRO A 23 9.84 -5.13 3.71
N TYR A 24 9.11 -4.53 2.78
CA TYR A 24 7.79 -5.02 2.37
C TYR A 24 7.86 -5.93 1.14
N LEU A 25 8.45 -5.48 0.03
CA LEU A 25 8.39 -6.23 -1.23
C LEU A 25 9.62 -7.14 -1.41
N VAL A 26 10.83 -6.60 -1.26
CA VAL A 26 12.06 -7.37 -1.49
C VAL A 26 12.20 -8.50 -0.46
N ALA A 27 12.03 -8.19 0.83
CA ALA A 27 12.12 -9.20 1.88
C ALA A 27 11.05 -10.29 1.74
N THR A 28 9.84 -9.92 1.34
CA THR A 28 8.76 -10.88 1.10
C THR A 28 9.04 -11.76 -0.12
N GLY A 29 9.58 -11.19 -1.20
CA GLY A 29 10.01 -11.97 -2.37
C GLY A 29 11.10 -13.00 -2.03
N ARG A 30 12.00 -12.68 -1.09
CA ARG A 30 13.00 -13.64 -0.58
C ARG A 30 12.37 -14.76 0.26
N ALA A 31 11.33 -14.47 1.00
CA ALA A 31 10.59 -15.46 1.79
C ALA A 31 9.68 -16.35 0.92
N HIS A 32 9.17 -15.83 -0.18
CA HIS A 32 8.30 -16.51 -1.14
C HIS A 32 8.98 -16.65 -2.50
N THR A 33 9.96 -17.56 -2.60
CA THR A 33 10.84 -17.69 -3.78
C THR A 33 10.10 -18.04 -5.07
N ASP A 34 8.98 -18.72 -4.99
CA ASP A 34 8.06 -19.00 -6.10
C ASP A 34 7.39 -17.73 -6.67
N LEU A 35 7.28 -16.68 -5.86
CA LEU A 35 6.74 -15.38 -6.24
C LEU A 35 7.81 -14.31 -6.47
N ALA A 36 9.10 -14.62 -6.25
CA ALA A 36 10.19 -13.65 -6.34
C ALA A 36 10.16 -12.81 -7.64
N PRO A 37 9.98 -13.39 -8.85
CA PRO A 37 9.92 -12.58 -10.07
C PRO A 37 8.76 -11.59 -10.09
N ARG A 38 7.63 -11.90 -9.42
CA ARG A 38 6.50 -10.97 -9.32
C ARG A 38 6.83 -9.81 -8.37
N PHE A 39 7.49 -10.10 -7.25
CA PHE A 39 7.94 -9.06 -6.32
C PHE A 39 8.99 -8.14 -6.94
N ASP A 40 9.95 -8.68 -7.69
CA ASP A 40 10.95 -7.89 -8.42
C ASP A 40 10.28 -6.93 -9.41
N ALA A 41 9.28 -7.41 -10.15
CA ALA A 41 8.51 -6.58 -11.07
C ALA A 41 7.71 -5.48 -10.34
N LEU A 42 7.15 -5.75 -9.15
CA LEU A 42 6.47 -4.74 -8.33
C LEU A 42 7.44 -3.67 -7.83
N VAL A 43 8.62 -4.06 -7.38
CA VAL A 43 9.68 -3.12 -6.96
C VAL A 43 10.08 -2.24 -8.13
N GLU A 44 10.41 -2.83 -9.27
CA GLU A 44 10.83 -2.10 -10.47
C GLU A 44 9.77 -1.09 -10.93
N ILE A 45 8.50 -1.51 -11.09
CA ILE A 45 7.45 -0.63 -11.58
C ILE A 45 7.17 0.50 -10.59
N THR A 46 7.21 0.23 -9.29
CA THR A 46 7.01 1.25 -8.25
C THR A 46 8.14 2.27 -8.29
N GLN A 47 9.41 1.84 -8.33
CA GLN A 47 10.56 2.75 -8.34
C GLN A 47 10.58 3.68 -9.57
N ARG A 48 10.27 3.15 -10.76
CA ARG A 48 10.31 3.92 -12.00
C ARG A 48 9.09 4.81 -12.23
N THR A 49 8.00 4.59 -11.50
CA THR A 49 6.78 5.39 -11.65
C THR A 49 6.88 6.66 -10.80
N LYS A 50 7.03 7.82 -11.45
CA LYS A 50 7.14 9.13 -10.82
C LYS A 50 5.97 10.00 -11.28
N ARG A 51 4.97 10.23 -10.43
CA ARG A 51 3.74 10.95 -10.81
C ARG A 51 3.37 12.09 -9.88
N VAL A 52 3.36 11.81 -8.57
CA VAL A 52 2.91 12.76 -7.54
C VAL A 52 3.72 12.61 -6.26
N LEU A 53 3.52 13.52 -5.33
CA LEU A 53 3.99 13.34 -3.96
C LEU A 53 3.17 12.24 -3.29
N VAL A 54 3.84 11.22 -2.82
CA VAL A 54 3.30 10.04 -2.14
C VAL A 54 3.62 10.16 -0.66
N HIS A 55 2.69 9.78 0.21
CA HIS A 55 2.87 9.79 1.66
C HIS A 55 3.85 8.69 2.12
N GLY A 56 3.77 7.51 1.51
CA GLY A 56 4.64 6.36 1.78
C GLY A 56 4.27 5.53 3.03
N ASP A 57 3.41 6.04 3.92
CA ASP A 57 2.83 5.31 5.06
C ASP A 57 1.33 5.66 5.23
N PHE A 58 0.61 5.74 4.12
CA PHE A 58 -0.81 6.08 4.15
C PHE A 58 -1.63 4.92 4.71
N SER A 59 -1.87 4.95 6.00
CA SER A 59 -2.55 3.88 6.75
C SER A 59 -3.55 4.46 7.76
N PRO A 60 -4.53 3.67 8.25
CA PRO A 60 -5.53 4.16 9.19
C PRO A 60 -4.96 4.73 10.50
N LYS A 61 -3.79 4.28 10.95
CA LYS A 61 -3.12 4.81 12.16
C LYS A 61 -2.67 6.26 11.98
N ASN A 62 -2.39 6.68 10.73
CA ASN A 62 -1.90 8.00 10.37
C ASN A 62 -3.02 8.96 9.93
N LEU A 63 -4.28 8.60 10.22
CA LEU A 63 -5.46 9.42 9.94
C LEU A 63 -6.16 9.80 11.24
N LEU A 64 -6.16 11.08 11.57
CA LEU A 64 -7.00 11.62 12.63
C LEU A 64 -8.30 12.16 12.02
N ILE A 65 -9.43 11.77 12.59
CA ILE A 65 -10.75 12.26 12.17
C ILE A 65 -11.24 13.28 13.21
N GLY A 66 -11.25 14.54 12.79
CA GLY A 66 -11.72 15.66 13.60
C GLY A 66 -12.99 16.30 13.03
N HIS A 67 -13.55 17.28 13.74
CA HIS A 67 -14.74 18.01 13.29
C HIS A 67 -14.55 18.77 11.97
N ALA A 68 -13.31 19.17 11.66
CA ALA A 68 -12.96 19.86 10.42
C ALA A 68 -12.60 18.91 9.27
N GLY A 69 -12.70 17.60 9.48
CA GLY A 69 -12.33 16.56 8.52
C GLY A 69 -11.07 15.78 8.91
N PRO A 70 -10.53 14.94 8.01
CA PRO A 70 -9.37 14.13 8.28
C PRO A 70 -8.07 14.96 8.27
N VAL A 71 -7.15 14.62 9.18
CA VAL A 71 -5.78 15.12 9.21
C VAL A 71 -4.84 13.96 8.97
N ILE A 72 -3.95 14.09 7.99
CA ILE A 72 -2.93 13.08 7.67
C ILE A 72 -1.69 13.40 8.48
N LEU A 73 -1.14 12.38 9.14
CA LEU A 73 0.03 12.47 10.03
C LEU A 73 1.18 11.64 9.47
N ASP A 74 2.40 11.92 9.97
CA ASP A 74 3.57 11.06 9.82
C ASP A 74 4.05 10.89 8.36
N ALA A 75 4.27 12.02 7.69
CA ALA A 75 4.73 12.07 6.30
C ALA A 75 6.27 11.94 6.16
N GLU A 76 6.97 11.33 7.13
CA GLU A 76 8.44 11.16 7.09
C GLU A 76 8.93 10.32 5.90
N CYS A 77 8.06 9.48 5.37
CA CYS A 77 8.32 8.62 4.21
C CYS A 77 7.94 9.27 2.88
N ALA A 78 7.62 10.58 2.89
CA ALA A 78 7.13 11.25 1.69
C ALA A 78 8.14 11.17 0.55
N TRP A 79 7.62 10.87 -0.63
CA TRP A 79 8.40 10.55 -1.82
C TRP A 79 7.68 11.00 -3.09
N TYR A 80 8.40 11.52 -4.06
CA TYR A 80 7.82 11.81 -5.37
C TYR A 80 7.83 10.54 -6.22
N GLY A 81 6.69 9.85 -6.27
CA GLY A 81 6.66 8.48 -6.79
C GLY A 81 5.33 8.00 -7.33
N ASP A 82 5.07 6.70 -7.11
CA ASP A 82 3.88 6.00 -7.58
C ASP A 82 2.71 6.13 -6.60
N PRO A 83 1.64 6.86 -6.95
CA PRO A 83 0.46 7.01 -6.12
C PRO A 83 -0.30 5.70 -5.86
N ALA A 84 -0.11 4.70 -6.70
CA ALA A 84 -0.69 3.37 -6.50
C ALA A 84 -0.20 2.72 -5.20
N PHE A 85 1.01 3.07 -4.73
CA PHE A 85 1.55 2.55 -3.48
C PHE A 85 0.71 2.99 -2.28
N ASP A 86 0.39 4.29 -2.15
CA ASP A 86 -0.43 4.79 -1.03
C ASP A 86 -1.83 4.17 -1.03
N LEU A 87 -2.47 4.11 -2.20
CA LEU A 87 -3.78 3.51 -2.32
C LEU A 87 -3.74 2.01 -1.94
N ALA A 88 -2.81 1.24 -2.50
CA ALA A 88 -2.67 -0.17 -2.16
C ALA A 88 -2.34 -0.37 -0.67
N PHE A 89 -1.53 0.52 -0.08
CA PHE A 89 -1.11 0.42 1.32
C PHE A 89 -2.29 0.61 2.29
N VAL A 90 -3.15 1.61 2.07
CA VAL A 90 -4.33 1.81 2.92
C VAL A 90 -5.40 0.73 2.68
N LEU A 91 -5.62 0.34 1.43
CA LEU A 91 -6.58 -0.72 1.08
C LEU A 91 -6.18 -2.08 1.67
N ASN A 92 -4.88 -2.41 1.64
CA ASN A 92 -4.34 -3.58 2.31
C ASN A 92 -4.70 -3.60 3.81
N HIS A 93 -4.55 -2.48 4.52
CA HIS A 93 -4.91 -2.40 5.93
C HIS A 93 -6.41 -2.64 6.19
N LEU A 94 -7.29 -2.21 5.29
CA LEU A 94 -8.72 -2.49 5.41
C LEU A 94 -9.02 -3.98 5.26
N LEU A 95 -8.40 -4.66 4.31
CA LEU A 95 -8.55 -6.10 4.11
C LEU A 95 -8.01 -6.90 5.31
N LEU A 96 -6.80 -6.58 5.79
CA LEU A 96 -6.21 -7.22 6.96
C LEU A 96 -7.05 -7.02 8.22
N LYS A 97 -7.62 -5.83 8.42
CA LYS A 97 -8.54 -5.57 9.54
C LYS A 97 -9.85 -6.36 9.39
N GLY A 98 -10.34 -6.57 8.17
CA GLY A 98 -11.49 -7.43 7.89
C GLY A 98 -11.21 -8.92 8.15
N ALA A 99 -9.98 -9.39 7.94
CA ALA A 99 -9.54 -10.73 8.32
C ALA A 99 -9.44 -10.88 9.84
N TRP A 100 -8.90 -9.88 10.52
CA TRP A 100 -8.80 -9.83 11.98
C TRP A 100 -10.16 -9.75 12.67
N GLN A 101 -10.99 -8.78 12.28
CA GLN A 101 -12.29 -8.49 12.90
C GLN A 101 -13.43 -9.05 12.02
N ARG A 102 -13.57 -10.37 11.98
CA ARG A 102 -14.51 -11.08 11.07
C ARG A 102 -15.96 -10.57 11.19
N GLN A 103 -16.41 -10.22 12.41
CA GLN A 103 -17.75 -9.66 12.65
C GLN A 103 -17.98 -8.32 11.95
N TRP A 104 -16.90 -7.59 11.60
CA TRP A 104 -16.95 -6.29 10.93
C TRP A 104 -16.49 -6.36 9.46
N ARG A 105 -16.21 -7.57 8.93
CA ARG A 105 -15.66 -7.76 7.57
C ARG A 105 -16.44 -6.99 6.51
N ALA A 106 -17.78 -7.06 6.52
CA ALA A 106 -18.61 -6.35 5.55
C ALA A 106 -18.34 -4.83 5.55
N ARG A 107 -18.23 -4.22 6.75
CA ARG A 107 -17.92 -2.79 6.88
C ARG A 107 -16.54 -2.42 6.35
N TYR A 108 -15.55 -3.30 6.52
CA TYR A 108 -14.20 -3.08 5.97
C TYR A 108 -14.20 -3.20 4.44
N VAL A 109 -14.98 -4.11 3.87
CA VAL A 109 -15.17 -4.23 2.41
C VAL A 109 -15.89 -2.99 1.85
N ASP A 110 -16.93 -2.50 2.53
CA ASP A 110 -17.61 -1.27 2.14
C ASP A 110 -16.66 -0.05 2.19
N ALA A 111 -15.85 0.05 3.25
CA ALA A 111 -14.85 1.10 3.36
C ALA A 111 -13.76 1.01 2.28
N PHE A 112 -13.33 -0.21 1.94
CA PHE A 112 -12.41 -0.47 0.82
C PHE A 112 -12.99 0.05 -0.50
N ALA A 113 -14.22 -0.35 -0.82
CA ALA A 113 -14.88 0.05 -2.06
C ALA A 113 -15.09 1.58 -2.12
N ALA A 114 -15.55 2.18 -1.03
CA ALA A 114 -15.77 3.63 -0.94
C ALA A 114 -14.46 4.41 -1.12
N LEU A 115 -13.39 4.00 -0.42
CA LEU A 115 -12.09 4.66 -0.51
C LEU A 115 -11.47 4.52 -1.91
N ALA A 116 -11.47 3.31 -2.48
CA ALA A 116 -10.94 3.05 -3.81
C ALA A 116 -11.68 3.88 -4.87
N THR A 117 -13.01 3.89 -4.80
CA THR A 117 -13.86 4.67 -5.73
C THR A 117 -13.58 6.16 -5.61
N ALA A 118 -13.57 6.69 -4.39
CA ALA A 118 -13.33 8.12 -4.14
C ALA A 118 -11.92 8.53 -4.60
N TYR A 119 -10.89 7.75 -4.26
CA TYR A 119 -9.52 8.04 -4.67
C TYR A 119 -9.40 8.05 -6.20
N LEU A 120 -9.85 6.99 -6.85
CA LEU A 120 -9.73 6.84 -8.30
C LEU A 120 -10.54 7.90 -9.07
N ALA A 121 -11.62 8.42 -8.51
CA ALA A 121 -12.38 9.53 -9.11
C ALA A 121 -11.57 10.84 -9.18
N HIS A 122 -10.58 11.02 -8.29
CA HIS A 122 -9.72 12.20 -8.24
C HIS A 122 -8.38 12.04 -8.96
N VAL A 123 -8.10 10.87 -9.55
CA VAL A 123 -6.87 10.64 -10.33
C VAL A 123 -6.92 11.45 -11.62
N ALA A 124 -6.10 12.52 -11.67
CA ALA A 124 -6.01 13.44 -12.80
C ALA A 124 -4.59 13.54 -13.38
N TRP A 125 -3.61 12.87 -12.78
CA TRP A 125 -2.18 12.92 -13.16
C TRP A 125 -1.77 11.81 -14.12
N GLU A 126 -2.64 10.83 -14.36
CA GLU A 126 -2.44 9.72 -15.30
C GLU A 126 -3.79 9.10 -15.68
N PRO A 127 -3.85 8.18 -16.67
CA PRO A 127 -5.07 7.42 -16.92
C PRO A 127 -5.46 6.61 -15.68
N ARG A 128 -6.68 6.82 -15.17
CA ARG A 128 -7.24 6.15 -13.99
C ARG A 128 -6.98 4.63 -13.98
N ALA A 129 -7.25 3.96 -15.09
CA ALA A 129 -7.04 2.52 -15.23
C ALA A 129 -5.57 2.09 -15.05
N SER A 130 -4.61 2.99 -15.27
CA SER A 130 -3.19 2.68 -15.04
C SER A 130 -2.85 2.69 -13.55
N CYS A 131 -3.35 3.68 -12.79
CA CYS A 131 -3.23 3.71 -11.34
C CYS A 131 -3.93 2.50 -10.71
N GLU A 132 -5.17 2.21 -11.12
CA GLU A 132 -5.96 1.08 -10.64
C GLU A 132 -5.26 -0.27 -10.85
N ARG A 133 -4.71 -0.52 -12.04
CA ARG A 133 -3.97 -1.78 -12.32
C ARG A 133 -2.74 -1.94 -11.43
N ARG A 134 -1.96 -0.88 -11.20
CA ARG A 134 -0.78 -0.96 -10.32
C ARG A 134 -1.18 -1.14 -8.86
N THR A 135 -2.26 -0.48 -8.42
CA THR A 135 -2.84 -0.69 -7.09
C THR A 135 -3.25 -2.15 -6.90
N ALA A 136 -3.99 -2.71 -7.86
CA ALA A 136 -4.43 -4.11 -7.82
C ALA A 136 -3.25 -5.10 -7.82
N ALA A 137 -2.17 -4.79 -8.55
CA ALA A 137 -0.97 -5.62 -8.57
C ALA A 137 -0.19 -5.55 -7.24
N LEU A 138 -0.09 -4.37 -6.61
CA LEU A 138 0.62 -4.17 -5.36
C LEU A 138 -0.11 -4.79 -4.16
N LEU A 139 -1.43 -4.79 -4.17
CA LEU A 139 -2.26 -5.16 -3.03
C LEU A 139 -1.96 -6.57 -2.47
N PRO A 140 -1.94 -7.66 -3.28
CA PRO A 140 -1.59 -8.99 -2.79
C PRO A 140 -0.17 -9.07 -2.22
N GLY A 141 0.80 -8.41 -2.88
CA GLY A 141 2.19 -8.34 -2.42
C GLY A 141 2.31 -7.68 -1.06
N LEU A 142 1.60 -6.57 -0.84
CA LEU A 142 1.57 -5.89 0.46
C LEU A 142 0.85 -6.71 1.53
N MET A 143 -0.19 -7.47 1.17
CA MET A 143 -0.87 -8.38 2.12
C MET A 143 0.09 -9.48 2.60
N LEU A 144 0.87 -10.10 1.70
CA LEU A 144 1.91 -11.07 2.08
C LEU A 144 3.01 -10.41 2.92
N ALA A 145 3.43 -9.21 2.55
CA ALA A 145 4.45 -8.46 3.30
C ALA A 145 4.03 -8.18 4.75
N ARG A 146 2.74 -7.93 4.97
CA ARG A 146 2.18 -7.66 6.30
C ARG A 146 1.85 -8.92 7.09
N SER A 147 1.92 -10.09 6.48
CA SER A 147 1.80 -11.40 7.14
C SER A 147 3.16 -12.04 7.39
N ASP A 148 4.06 -12.02 6.38
CA ASP A 148 5.28 -12.84 6.35
C ASP A 148 6.57 -12.02 6.14
N GLY A 149 6.45 -10.71 5.90
CA GLY A 149 7.61 -9.84 5.69
C GLY A 149 8.29 -9.40 6.99
N LYS A 150 9.23 -8.45 6.88
CA LYS A 150 9.96 -7.90 8.03
C LYS A 150 9.11 -7.05 8.97
N SER A 151 7.93 -6.64 8.54
CA SER A 151 7.05 -5.73 9.30
C SER A 151 5.62 -6.27 9.36
N PRO A 152 5.41 -7.46 9.97
CA PRO A 152 4.08 -8.04 10.07
C PRO A 152 3.14 -7.17 10.90
N VAL A 153 1.84 -7.29 10.67
CA VAL A 153 0.86 -6.57 11.50
C VAL A 153 0.70 -7.25 12.85
N GLU A 154 0.76 -6.47 13.91
CA GLU A 154 0.67 -6.98 15.30
C GLU A 154 -0.72 -7.54 15.63
N TYR A 155 -1.77 -7.06 14.94
CA TYR A 155 -3.14 -7.43 15.21
C TYR A 155 -3.61 -8.73 14.51
N LEU A 156 -2.73 -9.45 13.81
CA LEU A 156 -2.98 -10.79 13.27
C LEU A 156 -2.09 -11.82 13.97
N PRO A 157 -2.30 -12.12 15.26
CA PRO A 157 -1.49 -13.09 16.00
C PRO A 157 -1.82 -14.53 15.65
N ASP A 158 -3.03 -14.79 15.15
CA ASP A 158 -3.54 -16.14 14.86
C ASP A 158 -3.04 -16.63 13.49
N ASP A 159 -2.39 -17.80 13.49
CA ASP A 159 -1.86 -18.43 12.28
C ASP A 159 -2.99 -18.79 11.28
N ALA A 160 -4.17 -19.18 11.73
CA ALA A 160 -5.31 -19.45 10.85
C ALA A 160 -5.76 -18.19 10.09
N GLN A 161 -5.70 -17.00 10.74
CA GLN A 161 -5.99 -15.73 10.09
C GLN A 161 -4.90 -15.35 9.08
N ARG A 162 -3.64 -15.61 9.40
CA ARG A 162 -2.52 -15.40 8.46
C ARG A 162 -2.62 -16.33 7.26
N ASP A 163 -3.01 -17.59 7.47
CA ASP A 163 -3.21 -18.55 6.39
C ASP A 163 -4.36 -18.13 5.46
N GLU A 164 -5.44 -17.58 6.00
CA GLU A 164 -6.53 -16.98 5.20
C GLU A 164 -6.00 -15.82 4.33
N VAL A 165 -5.17 -14.94 4.91
CA VAL A 165 -4.54 -13.84 4.17
C VAL A 165 -3.59 -14.35 3.09
N ARG A 166 -2.74 -15.35 3.41
CA ARG A 166 -1.83 -15.99 2.45
C ARG A 166 -2.59 -16.62 1.28
N ALA A 167 -3.64 -17.38 1.58
CA ALA A 167 -4.47 -18.02 0.57
C ALA A 167 -5.11 -16.99 -0.37
N PHE A 168 -5.68 -15.92 0.18
CA PHE A 168 -6.28 -14.85 -0.60
C PHE A 168 -5.26 -14.11 -1.46
N ALA A 169 -4.07 -13.81 -0.93
CA ALA A 169 -3.05 -13.05 -1.64
C ALA A 169 -2.34 -13.87 -2.74
N ARG A 170 -2.40 -15.20 -2.68
CA ARG A 170 -1.79 -16.10 -3.69
C ARG A 170 -2.77 -16.53 -4.79
N GLY A 171 -4.09 -16.51 -4.50
CA GLY A 171 -5.17 -16.96 -5.40
C GLY A 171 -5.48 -16.05 -6.52
#